data_08d267153c58db672a13e161da533ca8
#
_entry.id   08d267153c58db672a13e161da533ca8
#
_cell.length_a   1.000
_cell.length_b   1.000
_cell.length_c   1.000
_cell.angle_alpha   90.00
_cell.angle_beta   90.00
_cell.angle_gamma   90.00
#
_symmetry.space_group_name_H-M   'P 1'
#
loop_
_entity.id
_entity.type
_entity.pdbx_description
1 polymer ?
#
loop_
_entity_poly.entity_id
_entity_poly.type
_entity_poly.pdbx_seq_one_letter_code
_entity_poly.pdbx_strand_id
1 'polypeptide(L)'
;MGPLIIPPTYVKDRYNGFSGDSPRNPPADLKMFPSFLKRLADDGGTPTYARPMCTDRVSSKGQVDLKKDIFNLKTAMHKHNASKGFMNAASPGVISLFLQNEFYNSRQEYLAALADVMKTEYETITESGLYLQLDCPDLALSRHMLFNDLSDEEFLKIAELHIETLNHALRDIPAEKVRVHICWGNYEGPHCC
;
A
#
# COMPACT_ATOMS: atom_id res chain seq x y z
N MET A 1 -2.44 2.53 -17.73
CA MET A 1 -1.79 2.19 -16.45
C MET A 1 -2.89 1.75 -15.51
N GLY A 2 -2.90 0.50 -15.06
CA GLY A 2 -3.88 0.02 -14.11
C GLY A 2 -3.74 0.73 -12.76
N PRO A 3 -4.76 0.64 -11.89
CA PRO A 3 -4.70 1.22 -10.55
C PRO A 3 -3.45 0.71 -9.84
N LEU A 4 -2.76 1.59 -9.13
CA LEU A 4 -1.67 1.27 -8.20
C LEU A 4 -2.24 0.41 -7.05
N ILE A 5 -2.59 -0.80 -7.38
CA ILE A 5 -2.81 -1.84 -6.40
C ILE A 5 -1.42 -2.31 -6.05
N ILE A 6 -1.05 -2.23 -4.79
CA ILE A 6 0.18 -2.86 -4.31
C ILE A 6 0.14 -4.29 -4.85
N PRO A 7 1.07 -4.66 -5.73
CA PRO A 7 1.04 -6.00 -6.28
C PRO A 7 1.09 -6.99 -5.11
N PRO A 8 0.25 -8.03 -5.07
CA PRO A 8 0.38 -9.09 -4.08
C PRO A 8 1.81 -9.65 -4.00
N THR A 9 2.55 -9.56 -5.10
CA THR A 9 3.97 -9.88 -5.22
C THR A 9 4.83 -9.00 -4.29
N TYR A 10 4.64 -7.68 -4.25
CA TYR A 10 5.39 -6.80 -3.35
C TYR A 10 5.32 -7.28 -1.90
N VAL A 11 4.11 -7.53 -1.39
CA VAL A 11 3.93 -7.97 -0.01
C VAL A 11 4.51 -9.36 0.21
N LYS A 12 4.27 -10.31 -0.71
CA LYS A 12 4.83 -11.66 -0.64
C LYS A 12 6.36 -11.68 -0.71
N ASP A 13 6.97 -10.73 -1.40
CA ASP A 13 8.43 -10.64 -1.54
C ASP A 13 9.09 -9.96 -0.33
N ARG A 14 8.39 -9.06 0.34
CA ARG A 14 8.90 -8.26 1.47
C ARG A 14 8.56 -8.84 2.83
N TYR A 15 7.42 -9.53 2.98
CA TYR A 15 6.89 -9.93 4.28
C TYR A 15 6.38 -11.37 4.29
N ASN A 16 6.58 -12.07 5.40
CA ASN A 16 5.88 -13.30 5.74
C ASN A 16 4.54 -12.98 6.41
N GLY A 17 3.71 -13.99 6.63
CA GLY A 17 2.43 -13.89 7.31
C GLY A 17 1.24 -13.78 6.36
N PHE A 18 1.46 -13.82 5.05
CA PHE A 18 0.42 -13.66 4.04
C PHE A 18 0.25 -14.93 3.21
N SER A 19 -0.96 -15.48 3.19
CA SER A 19 -1.32 -16.67 2.41
C SER A 19 -2.80 -16.69 2.03
N GLY A 20 -3.21 -17.72 1.29
CA GLY A 20 -4.60 -17.91 0.87
C GLY A 20 -5.06 -16.88 -0.17
N ASP A 21 -6.36 -16.92 -0.43
CA ASP A 21 -7.01 -16.10 -1.44
C ASP A 21 -8.33 -15.54 -0.89
N SER A 22 -8.37 -14.23 -0.67
CA SER A 22 -9.59 -13.54 -0.25
C SER A 22 -10.51 -13.30 -1.45
N PRO A 23 -11.82 -13.54 -1.34
CA PRO A 23 -12.76 -13.11 -2.36
C PRO A 23 -12.72 -11.59 -2.50
N ARG A 24 -12.67 -11.12 -3.75
CA ARG A 24 -12.63 -9.70 -4.06
C ARG A 24 -14.03 -9.10 -4.04
N ASN A 25 -14.28 -8.14 -3.16
CA ASN A 25 -15.41 -7.26 -3.32
C ASN A 25 -15.07 -6.18 -4.35
N PRO A 26 -15.87 -6.00 -5.42
CA PRO A 26 -15.65 -4.90 -6.34
C PRO A 26 -15.83 -3.57 -5.60
N PRO A 27 -15.05 -2.53 -5.97
CA PRO A 27 -15.28 -1.17 -5.48
C PRO A 27 -16.72 -0.72 -5.66
N ALA A 28 -17.18 0.18 -4.80
CA ALA A 28 -18.56 0.69 -4.83
C ALA A 28 -18.94 1.26 -6.21
N ASP A 29 -18.04 2.01 -6.84
CA ASP A 29 -18.22 2.57 -8.18
C ASP A 29 -18.52 1.50 -9.24
N LEU A 30 -17.79 0.38 -9.19
CA LEU A 30 -18.00 -0.71 -10.14
C LEU A 30 -19.33 -1.45 -9.89
N LYS A 31 -19.84 -1.46 -8.66
CA LYS A 31 -21.17 -1.99 -8.35
C LYS A 31 -22.28 -1.09 -8.92
N MET A 32 -22.06 0.24 -8.91
CA MET A 32 -23.01 1.22 -9.48
C MET A 32 -23.04 1.17 -11.01
N PHE A 33 -21.96 0.74 -11.66
CA PHE A 33 -21.83 0.70 -13.12
C PHE A 33 -21.51 -0.71 -13.63
N PRO A 34 -22.44 -1.67 -13.56
CA PRO A 34 -22.20 -3.08 -13.90
C PRO A 34 -21.80 -3.29 -15.36
N SER A 35 -22.27 -2.45 -16.29
CA SER A 35 -21.86 -2.50 -17.71
C SER A 35 -20.39 -2.13 -17.90
N PHE A 36 -19.87 -1.21 -17.10
CA PHE A 36 -18.47 -0.85 -17.08
C PHE A 36 -17.61 -1.99 -16.49
N LEU A 37 -18.05 -2.59 -15.41
CA LEU A 37 -17.39 -3.76 -14.82
C LEU A 37 -17.29 -4.92 -15.84
N LYS A 38 -18.39 -5.20 -16.56
CA LYS A 38 -18.39 -6.21 -17.62
C LYS A 38 -17.39 -5.88 -18.72
N ARG A 39 -17.36 -4.64 -19.21
CA ARG A 39 -16.41 -4.22 -20.24
C ARG A 39 -14.97 -4.35 -19.77
N LEU A 40 -14.64 -3.96 -18.53
CA LEU A 40 -13.30 -4.15 -17.98
C LEU A 40 -12.88 -5.63 -17.95
N ALA A 41 -13.82 -6.53 -17.66
CA ALA A 41 -13.55 -7.97 -17.68
C ALA A 41 -13.33 -8.50 -19.11
N ASP A 42 -14.18 -8.06 -20.07
CA ASP A 42 -14.14 -8.49 -21.46
C ASP A 42 -12.89 -7.97 -22.19
N ASP A 43 -12.44 -6.75 -21.91
CA ASP A 43 -11.28 -6.09 -22.54
C ASP A 43 -9.92 -6.54 -21.94
N GLY A 44 -9.91 -7.58 -21.11
CA GLY A 44 -8.69 -8.03 -20.44
C GLY A 44 -8.18 -7.04 -19.39
N GLY A 45 -9.08 -6.20 -18.85
CA GLY A 45 -8.83 -5.29 -17.75
C GLY A 45 -8.27 -6.01 -16.52
N THR A 46 -8.07 -5.31 -15.43
CA THR A 46 -7.38 -5.81 -14.23
C THR A 46 -7.87 -7.23 -13.88
N PRO A 47 -7.02 -8.26 -14.02
CA PRO A 47 -7.42 -9.61 -13.65
C PRO A 47 -7.96 -9.63 -12.22
N THR A 48 -8.93 -10.50 -11.97
CA THR A 48 -9.34 -10.83 -10.60
C THR A 48 -8.18 -11.55 -9.92
N TYR A 49 -7.23 -10.77 -9.39
CA TYR A 49 -6.17 -11.37 -8.57
C TYR A 49 -6.78 -11.81 -7.24
N ALA A 50 -6.59 -13.06 -6.94
CA ALA A 50 -6.73 -13.53 -5.58
C ALA A 50 -5.74 -12.74 -4.70
N ARG A 51 -6.24 -12.17 -3.62
CA ARG A 51 -5.41 -11.40 -2.68
C ARG A 51 -5.10 -12.27 -1.48
N PRO A 52 -3.81 -12.37 -1.09
CA PRO A 52 -3.48 -13.05 0.15
C PRO A 52 -4.11 -12.32 1.33
N MET A 53 -4.38 -13.07 2.38
CA MET A 53 -4.81 -12.56 3.68
C MET A 53 -3.66 -12.65 4.67
N CYS A 54 -3.69 -11.85 5.71
CA CYS A 54 -2.78 -12.00 6.85
C CYS A 54 -3.27 -13.18 7.70
N THR A 55 -2.62 -14.33 7.57
CA THR A 55 -2.99 -15.61 8.21
C THR A 55 -1.99 -16.08 9.25
N ASP A 56 -0.90 -15.33 9.44
CA ASP A 56 0.14 -15.61 10.42
C ASP A 56 0.84 -14.30 10.83
N ARG A 57 1.74 -14.39 11.78
CA ARG A 57 2.53 -13.25 12.27
C ARG A 57 3.32 -12.60 11.12
N VAL A 58 3.14 -11.30 10.95
CA VAL A 58 3.89 -10.52 9.97
C VAL A 58 5.35 -10.40 10.40
N SER A 59 6.27 -10.70 9.49
CA SER A 59 7.72 -10.54 9.70
C SER A 59 8.42 -10.16 8.39
N SER A 60 9.56 -9.47 8.49
CA SER A 60 10.36 -9.09 7.32
C SER A 60 11.15 -10.28 6.77
N LYS A 61 11.21 -10.39 5.44
CA LYS A 61 12.07 -11.36 4.74
C LYS A 61 12.80 -10.78 3.52
N GLY A 62 12.33 -9.67 2.98
CA GLY A 62 12.73 -9.10 1.69
C GLY A 62 13.99 -8.25 1.72
N GLN A 63 14.84 -8.33 2.75
CA GLN A 63 16.00 -7.43 2.90
C GLN A 63 17.03 -7.56 1.77
N VAL A 64 17.22 -8.75 1.23
CA VAL A 64 18.16 -8.99 0.11
C VAL A 64 17.64 -8.32 -1.16
N ASP A 65 16.35 -8.52 -1.46
CA ASP A 65 15.72 -7.95 -2.64
C ASP A 65 15.63 -6.42 -2.54
N LEU A 66 15.31 -5.89 -1.36
CA LEU A 66 15.32 -4.45 -1.11
C LEU A 66 16.70 -3.82 -1.39
N LYS A 67 17.77 -4.43 -0.89
CA LYS A 67 19.15 -3.97 -1.15
C LYS A 67 19.50 -4.03 -2.62
N LYS A 68 19.04 -5.05 -3.33
CA LYS A 68 19.20 -5.18 -4.78
C LYS A 68 18.48 -4.08 -5.54
N ASP A 69 17.24 -3.77 -5.14
CA ASP A 69 16.46 -2.69 -5.76
C ASP A 69 17.11 -1.32 -5.54
N ILE A 70 17.60 -1.05 -4.32
CA ILE A 70 18.37 0.15 -4.00
C ILE A 70 19.63 0.23 -4.86
N PHE A 71 20.39 -0.85 -4.97
CA PHE A 71 21.59 -0.91 -5.79
C PHE A 71 21.29 -0.61 -7.27
N ASN A 72 20.23 -1.21 -7.83
CA ASN A 72 19.81 -1.01 -9.20
C ASN A 72 19.43 0.46 -9.46
N LEU A 73 18.64 1.06 -8.56
CA LEU A 73 18.26 2.47 -8.67
C LEU A 73 19.49 3.39 -8.59
N LYS A 74 20.38 3.19 -7.63
CA LYS A 74 21.59 4.01 -7.48
C LYS A 74 22.54 3.87 -8.68
N THR A 75 22.65 2.67 -9.25
CA THR A 75 23.41 2.42 -10.47
C THR A 75 22.83 3.20 -11.66
N ALA A 76 21.50 3.18 -11.82
CA ALA A 76 20.82 3.95 -12.85
C ALA A 76 21.00 5.48 -12.64
N MET A 77 20.88 5.95 -11.40
CA MET A 77 21.11 7.35 -11.05
C MET A 77 22.52 7.81 -11.42
N HIS A 78 23.54 7.02 -11.07
CA HIS A 78 24.93 7.32 -11.43
C HIS A 78 25.12 7.36 -12.95
N LYS A 79 24.61 6.37 -13.66
CA LYS A 79 24.69 6.28 -15.14
C LYS A 79 24.09 7.51 -15.84
N HIS A 80 23.03 8.09 -15.28
CA HIS A 80 22.29 9.21 -15.87
C HIS A 80 22.52 10.56 -15.16
N ASN A 81 23.55 10.64 -14.30
CA ASN A 81 23.91 11.85 -13.54
C ASN A 81 22.74 12.45 -12.74
N ALA A 82 21.85 11.61 -12.21
CA ALA A 82 20.78 12.05 -11.35
C ALA A 82 21.31 12.33 -9.93
N SER A 83 21.12 13.56 -9.44
CA SER A 83 21.61 13.99 -8.13
C SER A 83 20.75 13.56 -6.96
N LYS A 84 19.46 13.28 -7.21
CA LYS A 84 18.49 12.86 -6.20
C LYS A 84 17.61 11.75 -6.75
N GLY A 85 17.27 10.79 -5.90
CA GLY A 85 16.36 9.70 -6.22
C GLY A 85 15.42 9.41 -5.06
N PHE A 86 14.31 8.76 -5.34
CA PHE A 86 13.40 8.28 -4.32
C PHE A 86 12.97 6.84 -4.64
N MET A 87 12.60 6.12 -3.61
CA MET A 87 12.02 4.78 -3.73
C MET A 87 10.65 4.77 -3.06
N ASN A 88 9.68 4.15 -3.74
CA ASN A 88 8.34 3.99 -3.21
C ASN A 88 8.29 2.83 -2.23
N ALA A 89 7.50 3.00 -1.18
CA ALA A 89 7.05 1.93 -0.30
C ALA A 89 5.56 2.12 0.03
N ALA A 90 4.90 1.03 0.41
CA ALA A 90 3.51 1.09 0.87
C ALA A 90 3.41 1.73 2.24
N SER A 91 2.24 2.28 2.60
CA SER A 91 1.89 2.56 4.00
C SER A 91 1.37 1.31 4.71
N PRO A 92 1.46 1.21 6.05
CA PRO A 92 0.79 0.14 6.80
C PRO A 92 -0.72 0.15 6.57
N GLY A 93 -1.32 1.33 6.47
CA GLY A 93 -2.74 1.53 6.20
C GLY A 93 -3.17 0.88 4.89
N VAL A 94 -2.44 1.11 3.79
CA VAL A 94 -2.80 0.52 2.50
C VAL A 94 -2.68 -1.01 2.49
N ILE A 95 -1.68 -1.58 3.16
CA ILE A 95 -1.59 -3.03 3.28
C ILE A 95 -2.79 -3.57 4.05
N SER A 96 -3.15 -2.95 5.18
CA SER A 96 -4.28 -3.40 6.00
C SER A 96 -5.65 -3.33 5.30
N LEU A 97 -5.80 -2.42 4.31
CA LEU A 97 -7.02 -2.30 3.53
C LEU A 97 -7.17 -3.37 2.46
N PHE A 98 -6.07 -3.70 1.81
CA PHE A 98 -6.11 -4.61 0.66
C PHE A 98 -5.84 -6.07 1.02
N LEU A 99 -5.24 -6.32 2.18
CA LEU A 99 -4.94 -7.66 2.68
C LEU A 99 -5.64 -7.84 4.03
N GLN A 100 -6.74 -8.59 4.02
CA GLN A 100 -7.58 -8.81 5.19
C GLN A 100 -6.82 -9.45 6.33
N ASN A 101 -7.14 -9.06 7.55
CA ASN A 101 -6.59 -9.65 8.76
C ASN A 101 -7.43 -10.85 9.22
N GLU A 102 -6.80 -12.02 9.28
CA GLU A 102 -7.37 -13.26 9.81
C GLU A 102 -6.54 -13.82 10.98
N PHE A 103 -5.49 -13.10 11.41
CA PHE A 103 -4.57 -13.57 12.45
C PHE A 103 -4.61 -12.74 13.73
N TYR A 104 -4.56 -11.41 13.62
CA TYR A 104 -4.54 -10.53 14.80
C TYR A 104 -5.93 -10.30 15.36
N ASN A 105 -6.05 -10.12 16.69
CA ASN A 105 -7.35 -9.96 17.36
C ASN A 105 -8.07 -8.64 17.03
N SER A 106 -7.31 -7.64 16.58
CA SER A 106 -7.88 -6.33 16.23
C SER A 106 -7.15 -5.70 15.03
N ARG A 107 -7.82 -4.72 14.41
CA ARG A 107 -7.21 -3.90 13.36
C ARG A 107 -6.00 -3.12 13.87
N GLN A 108 -6.08 -2.64 15.10
CA GLN A 108 -5.01 -1.88 15.75
C GLN A 108 -3.76 -2.74 15.93
N GLU A 109 -3.91 -3.99 16.40
CA GLU A 109 -2.80 -4.93 16.53
C GLU A 109 -2.16 -5.26 15.16
N TYR A 110 -2.97 -5.45 14.15
CA TYR A 110 -2.49 -5.70 12.79
C TYR A 110 -1.71 -4.51 12.23
N LEU A 111 -2.26 -3.30 12.34
CA LEU A 111 -1.59 -2.07 11.91
C LEU A 111 -0.26 -1.85 12.65
N ALA A 112 -0.23 -2.08 13.96
CA ALA A 112 1.00 -1.97 14.76
C ALA A 112 2.06 -2.97 14.29
N ALA A 113 1.68 -4.22 14.06
CA ALA A 113 2.59 -5.25 13.55
C ALA A 113 3.14 -4.90 12.16
N LEU A 114 2.30 -4.36 11.27
CA LEU A 114 2.74 -3.86 9.97
C LEU A 114 3.73 -2.71 10.12
N ALA A 115 3.43 -1.71 10.96
CA ALA A 115 4.29 -0.55 11.19
C ALA A 115 5.68 -0.94 11.68
N ASP A 116 5.75 -1.86 12.64
CA ASP A 116 7.02 -2.32 13.20
C ASP A 116 7.88 -3.06 12.17
N VAL A 117 7.28 -3.88 11.33
CA VAL A 117 7.99 -4.64 10.30
C VAL A 117 8.41 -3.75 9.13
N MET A 118 7.55 -2.81 8.71
CA MET A 118 7.81 -1.91 7.59
C MET A 118 8.85 -0.84 7.91
N LYS A 119 9.01 -0.47 9.19
CA LYS A 119 10.04 0.45 9.67
C LYS A 119 11.43 0.09 9.12
N THR A 120 11.80 -1.19 9.16
CA THR A 120 13.10 -1.65 8.67
C THR A 120 13.32 -1.39 7.17
N GLU A 121 12.26 -1.52 6.36
CA GLU A 121 12.33 -1.18 4.93
C GLU A 121 12.53 0.33 4.75
N TYR A 122 11.77 1.15 5.47
CA TYR A 122 11.84 2.60 5.40
C TYR A 122 13.22 3.14 5.81
N GLU A 123 13.76 2.65 6.90
CA GLU A 123 15.12 2.98 7.36
C GLU A 123 16.16 2.58 6.33
N THR A 124 16.11 1.36 5.80
CA THR A 124 17.06 0.89 4.80
C THR A 124 17.07 1.78 3.55
N ILE A 125 15.90 2.24 3.10
CA ILE A 125 15.80 3.17 1.96
C ILE A 125 16.45 4.51 2.30
N THR A 126 16.09 5.12 3.42
CA THR A 126 16.56 6.46 3.78
C THR A 126 18.03 6.50 4.18
N GLU A 127 18.55 5.47 4.84
CA GLU A 127 19.97 5.29 5.15
C GLU A 127 20.82 5.09 3.90
N SER A 128 20.26 4.56 2.82
CA SER A 128 20.96 4.45 1.54
C SER A 128 21.21 5.78 0.84
N GLY A 129 20.66 6.89 1.35
CA GLY A 129 20.73 8.23 0.77
C GLY A 129 19.60 8.55 -0.21
N LEU A 130 18.63 7.68 -0.38
CA LEU A 130 17.41 7.92 -1.16
C LEU A 130 16.34 8.62 -0.30
N TYR A 131 15.41 9.31 -0.98
CA TYR A 131 14.16 9.72 -0.35
C TYR A 131 13.19 8.54 -0.31
N LEU A 132 12.47 8.41 0.78
CA LEU A 132 11.34 7.50 0.89
C LEU A 132 10.07 8.20 0.37
N GLN A 133 9.37 7.58 -0.58
CA GLN A 133 8.02 8.00 -0.94
C GLN A 133 7.02 6.96 -0.46
N LEU A 134 6.12 7.38 0.41
CA LEU A 134 5.04 6.54 0.92
C LEU A 134 3.81 6.66 0.06
N ASP A 135 3.29 5.53 -0.39
CA ASP A 135 2.03 5.48 -1.13
C ASP A 135 0.88 5.21 -0.16
N CYS A 136 0.01 6.22 -0.01
CA CYS A 136 -1.06 6.25 0.99
C CYS A 136 -2.45 6.43 0.35
N PRO A 137 -2.90 5.55 -0.54
CA PRO A 137 -4.27 5.58 -1.06
C PRO A 137 -5.32 5.30 0.02
N ASP A 138 -4.90 4.76 1.15
CA ASP A 138 -5.72 4.56 2.33
C ASP A 138 -6.25 5.87 2.94
N LEU A 139 -5.61 7.00 2.69
CA LEU A 139 -6.03 8.31 3.20
C LEU A 139 -7.02 9.05 2.29
N ALA A 140 -7.23 8.60 1.06
CA ALA A 140 -8.18 9.24 0.13
C ALA A 140 -8.99 8.22 -0.69
N LEU A 141 -8.35 7.43 -1.56
CA LEU A 141 -9.00 6.45 -2.45
C LEU A 141 -9.94 5.51 -1.68
N SER A 142 -9.55 5.10 -0.49
CA SER A 142 -10.33 4.19 0.34
C SER A 142 -11.69 4.73 0.74
N ARG A 143 -11.86 6.05 0.80
CA ARG A 143 -13.13 6.71 1.15
C ARG A 143 -14.27 6.27 0.24
N HIS A 144 -14.07 6.37 -1.06
CA HIS A 144 -15.11 6.00 -2.02
C HIS A 144 -15.09 4.52 -2.43
N MET A 145 -13.95 3.83 -2.28
CA MET A 145 -13.86 2.43 -2.65
C MET A 145 -14.38 1.45 -1.58
N LEU A 146 -14.05 1.72 -0.31
CA LEU A 146 -14.26 0.77 0.78
C LEU A 146 -15.12 1.32 1.92
N PHE A 147 -15.17 2.63 2.10
CA PHE A 147 -15.80 3.30 3.23
C PHE A 147 -16.88 4.29 2.80
N ASN A 148 -17.50 4.08 1.64
CA ASN A 148 -18.56 4.94 1.12
C ASN A 148 -19.84 4.93 1.97
N ASP A 149 -20.05 3.88 2.77
CA ASP A 149 -21.21 3.77 3.66
C ASP A 149 -21.00 4.47 5.01
N LEU A 150 -19.78 4.93 5.31
CA LEU A 150 -19.47 5.65 6.54
C LEU A 150 -19.74 7.15 6.40
N SER A 151 -19.99 7.83 7.51
CA SER A 151 -19.93 9.29 7.57
C SER A 151 -18.47 9.78 7.42
N ASP A 152 -18.29 11.05 7.09
CA ASP A 152 -16.96 11.66 7.01
C ASP A 152 -16.24 11.63 8.37
N GLU A 153 -16.97 11.82 9.46
CA GLU A 153 -16.42 11.76 10.81
C GLU A 153 -15.90 10.34 11.16
N GLU A 154 -16.61 9.30 10.76
CA GLU A 154 -16.20 7.92 10.97
C GLU A 154 -14.97 7.58 10.10
N PHE A 155 -14.95 8.04 8.86
CA PHE A 155 -13.79 7.87 7.98
C PHE A 155 -12.56 8.59 8.51
N LEU A 156 -12.70 9.82 9.01
CA LEU A 156 -11.59 10.58 9.59
C LEU A 156 -10.95 9.85 10.77
N LYS A 157 -11.71 9.16 11.61
CA LYS A 157 -11.15 8.33 12.70
C LYS A 157 -10.29 7.18 12.18
N ILE A 158 -10.68 6.58 11.04
CA ILE A 158 -9.88 5.56 10.38
C ILE A 158 -8.59 6.15 9.82
N ALA A 159 -8.69 7.31 9.15
CA ALA A 159 -7.54 8.00 8.59
C ALA A 159 -6.56 8.47 9.69
N GLU A 160 -7.05 8.97 10.82
CA GLU A 160 -6.24 9.31 12.00
C GLU A 160 -5.44 8.10 12.51
N LEU A 161 -6.10 6.96 12.69
CA LEU A 161 -5.43 5.72 13.10
C LEU A 161 -4.34 5.31 12.11
N HIS A 162 -4.58 5.46 10.81
CA HIS A 162 -3.58 5.15 9.78
C HIS A 162 -2.40 6.12 9.84
N ILE A 163 -2.64 7.41 10.06
CA ILE A 163 -1.60 8.43 10.22
C ILE A 163 -0.77 8.18 11.48
N GLU A 164 -1.39 7.88 12.60
CA GLU A 164 -0.70 7.53 13.84
C GLU A 164 0.19 6.31 13.66
N THR A 165 -0.33 5.28 13.01
CA THR A 165 0.41 4.06 12.67
C THR A 165 1.61 4.35 11.76
N LEU A 166 1.42 5.21 10.74
CA LEU A 166 2.47 5.62 9.84
C LEU A 166 3.56 6.43 10.57
N ASN A 167 3.16 7.37 11.43
CA ASN A 167 4.08 8.14 12.26
C ASN A 167 4.89 7.24 13.20
N HIS A 168 4.27 6.18 13.73
CA HIS A 168 4.99 5.18 14.52
C HIS A 168 6.06 4.47 13.69
N ALA A 169 5.77 4.08 12.46
CA ALA A 169 6.75 3.46 11.56
C ALA A 169 7.89 4.42 11.17
N LEU A 170 7.64 5.72 11.16
CA LEU A 170 8.59 6.77 10.74
C LEU A 170 9.35 7.42 11.90
N ARG A 171 9.10 7.02 13.15
CA ARG A 171 9.55 7.72 14.38
C ARG A 171 11.04 8.07 14.45
N ASP A 172 11.90 7.29 13.76
CA ASP A 172 13.36 7.49 13.77
C ASP A 172 13.89 7.98 12.40
N ILE A 173 13.01 8.36 11.48
CA ILE A 173 13.36 8.83 10.13
C ILE A 173 13.15 10.34 10.05
N PRO A 174 14.18 11.12 9.63
CA PRO A 174 14.04 12.55 9.45
C PRO A 174 12.95 12.92 8.45
N ALA A 175 12.07 13.86 8.80
CA ALA A 175 10.92 14.25 7.98
C ALA A 175 11.32 14.73 6.56
N GLU A 176 12.46 15.40 6.44
CA GLU A 176 13.00 15.87 5.16
C GLU A 176 13.45 14.75 4.20
N LYS A 177 13.51 13.50 4.68
CA LYS A 177 13.79 12.31 3.88
C LYS A 177 12.53 11.62 3.37
N VAL A 178 11.36 12.06 3.82
CA VAL A 178 10.08 11.42 3.53
C VAL A 178 9.19 12.34 2.70
N ARG A 179 8.49 11.76 1.76
CA ARG A 179 7.40 12.39 1.03
C ARG A 179 6.22 11.43 0.93
N VAL A 180 5.02 11.98 0.91
CA VAL A 180 3.78 11.21 0.89
C VAL A 180 3.08 11.42 -0.45
N HIS A 181 2.61 10.34 -1.05
CA HIS A 181 1.68 10.33 -2.17
C HIS A 181 0.31 9.93 -1.67
N ILE A 182 -0.65 10.86 -1.73
CA ILE A 182 -2.06 10.60 -1.41
C ILE A 182 -2.79 10.40 -2.72
N CYS A 183 -3.17 9.15 -3.00
CA CYS A 183 -3.80 8.76 -4.25
C CYS A 183 -5.33 8.79 -4.13
N TRP A 184 -5.98 9.49 -5.05
CA TRP A 184 -7.44 9.46 -5.19
C TRP A 184 -7.94 8.31 -6.07
N GLY A 185 -7.08 7.79 -6.93
CA GLY A 185 -7.36 6.79 -7.96
C GLY A 185 -6.94 7.29 -9.34
N ASN A 186 -6.70 6.36 -10.26
CA ASN A 186 -6.22 6.67 -11.60
C ASN A 186 -6.75 5.69 -12.67
N TYR A 187 -7.84 4.97 -12.39
CA TYR A 187 -8.46 4.12 -13.39
C TYR A 187 -9.35 4.94 -14.34
N GLU A 188 -9.44 4.52 -15.60
CA GLU A 188 -10.36 5.11 -16.57
C GLU A 188 -11.78 4.63 -16.29
N GLY A 189 -12.54 5.43 -15.58
CA GLY A 189 -13.91 5.11 -15.21
C GLY A 189 -14.53 6.14 -14.28
N PRO A 190 -15.80 5.95 -13.95
CA PRO A 190 -16.48 6.86 -13.05
C PRO A 190 -15.86 6.80 -11.65
N HIS A 191 -15.67 7.97 -11.09
CA HIS A 191 -15.31 8.17 -9.69
C HIS A 191 -16.53 8.84 -9.02
N CYS A 192 -17.26 8.08 -8.21
CA CYS A 192 -18.38 8.61 -7.45
C CYS A 192 -17.90 9.28 -6.16
N CYS A 193 -18.48 10.43 -5.86
CA CYS A 193 -18.23 11.18 -4.63
C CYS A 193 -19.00 10.59 -3.45
#